data_d5eb50f356bd2c9802a8e2ab6f3bb56d
#
_entry.id   d5eb50f356bd2c9802a8e2ab6f3bb56d
#
_cell.length_a   1.000
_cell.length_b   1.000
_cell.length_c   1.000
_cell.angle_alpha   90.00
_cell.angle_beta   90.00
_cell.angle_gamma   90.00
#
_symmetry.space_group_name_H-M   'P 1'
#
loop_
_entity.id
_entity.type
_entity.pdbx_description
1 polymer ?
#
loop_
_entity_poly.entity_id
_entity_poly.type
_entity_poly.pdbx_seq_one_letter_code
_entity_poly.pdbx_strand_id
1 'polypeptide(L)'
;MTTFIRFRIAKFGLAALFVPTSLFLVETSQLFAADRPGPKVSTGAAVSVTKAKKTCFDDMTEITGVLVPKHEVQVRPDREGLQISKVFVEAGAKVNVGQALAQLANPEAQQGSGDPVSVQAPVAGIIGKASAVIGTMASARAEPLFQIIAGGELELSAQTSTKSLSRLSSGLPAKIRVVGVGELPGQARFVSKTVDSTTQLGEVRVSISLDERLKVGMFGRAIINSGQRCDRVAVPLSALLYGQEGSVVQVVHDERIESRNVTTGLQSEGNVEIRQGIVEGDMVVARAGAFLRDGDRVKPVEVDDSVGRK
;
A
#
# COMPACT_ATOMS: atom_id res chain seq x y z
N MET A 1 31.70 -8.73 36.98
CA MET A 1 32.45 -7.56 37.48
C MET A 1 31.46 -6.52 37.87
N THR A 2 31.21 -6.49 39.19
CA THR A 2 30.09 -5.83 39.87
C THR A 2 30.58 -4.48 40.41
N THR A 3 29.90 -3.41 40.14
CA THR A 3 30.19 -2.14 40.77
C THR A 3 28.92 -1.57 41.39
N PHE A 4 28.80 -1.71 42.70
CA PHE A 4 27.81 -1.08 43.57
C PHE A 4 28.23 0.36 43.86
N ILE A 5 27.34 1.32 43.67
CA ILE A 5 27.50 2.68 44.20
C ILE A 5 26.46 2.86 45.32
N ARG A 6 27.00 2.98 46.54
CA ARG A 6 26.28 3.37 47.74
C ARG A 6 26.18 4.89 47.82
N PHE A 7 25.00 5.46 48.06
CA PHE A 7 24.81 6.85 48.42
C PHE A 7 24.45 6.96 49.91
N ARG A 8 25.22 7.84 50.57
CA ARG A 8 25.21 8.09 52.00
C ARG A 8 24.06 9.05 52.39
N ILE A 9 23.39 8.68 53.47
CA ILE A 9 22.43 9.51 54.22
C ILE A 9 23.20 10.55 55.07
N ALA A 10 22.87 11.83 54.94
CA ALA A 10 23.32 12.88 55.89
C ALA A 10 22.13 13.35 56.75
N LYS A 11 22.27 13.16 58.03
CA LYS A 11 21.41 13.72 59.10
C LYS A 11 21.86 15.15 59.45
N PHE A 12 20.95 16.10 59.51
CA PHE A 12 21.04 17.36 60.23
C PHE A 12 19.64 17.65 60.75
N GLY A 13 19.34 17.86 61.98
CA GLY A 13 19.87 18.70 62.98
C GLY A 13 18.73 19.62 63.43
N LEU A 14 18.13 19.32 64.54
CA LEU A 14 16.97 19.95 65.22
C LEU A 14 17.42 21.34 65.76
N ALA A 15 16.66 22.43 65.45
CA ALA A 15 16.74 23.68 66.19
C ALA A 15 15.32 24.20 66.45
N ALA A 16 14.92 24.17 67.70
CA ALA A 16 13.69 24.74 68.23
C ALA A 16 13.89 26.27 68.42
N LEU A 17 12.95 27.06 67.95
CA LEU A 17 12.83 28.50 68.31
C LEU A 17 11.40 28.73 68.80
N PHE A 18 11.33 29.06 70.09
CA PHE A 18 10.14 29.56 70.80
C PHE A 18 9.91 31.04 70.36
N VAL A 19 8.67 31.41 70.01
CA VAL A 19 8.19 32.79 69.93
C VAL A 19 6.77 32.88 70.46
N PRO A 20 6.42 33.91 71.20
CA PRO A 20 5.32 33.89 72.16
C PRO A 20 3.98 34.30 71.54
N THR A 21 2.97 33.80 72.17
CA THR A 21 1.54 34.08 72.03
C THR A 21 1.19 35.53 72.12
N SER A 22 0.64 36.14 71.09
CA SER A 22 -0.20 37.33 71.15
C SER A 22 -1.61 37.06 70.70
N LEU A 23 -2.49 37.20 71.63
CA LEU A 23 -3.92 36.99 71.55
C LEU A 23 -4.54 38.13 70.74
N PHE A 24 -4.95 37.89 69.48
CA PHE A 24 -5.79 38.79 68.72
C PHE A 24 -7.19 38.20 68.60
N LEU A 25 -8.12 38.83 69.27
CA LEU A 25 -9.57 38.64 69.08
C LEU A 25 -9.91 39.16 67.68
N VAL A 26 -10.28 38.26 66.80
CA VAL A 26 -10.90 38.58 65.49
C VAL A 26 -12.36 38.24 65.59
N GLU A 27 -13.19 39.26 65.55
CA GLU A 27 -14.65 39.20 65.42
C GLU A 27 -15.01 38.45 64.14
N THR A 28 -15.69 37.31 64.24
CA THR A 28 -16.24 36.59 63.11
C THR A 28 -17.54 37.24 62.63
N SER A 29 -17.42 38.12 61.63
CA SER A 29 -18.55 38.52 60.85
C SER A 29 -18.99 37.38 59.96
N GLN A 30 -20.05 36.67 60.33
CA GLN A 30 -20.70 35.67 59.47
C GLN A 30 -21.38 36.39 58.31
N LEU A 31 -20.71 36.47 57.15
CA LEU A 31 -21.36 36.70 55.89
C LEU A 31 -22.20 35.49 55.51
N PHE A 32 -23.50 35.62 55.59
CA PHE A 32 -24.44 34.70 54.95
C PHE A 32 -24.18 34.76 53.44
N ALA A 33 -23.45 33.80 52.93
CA ALA A 33 -23.37 33.52 51.50
C ALA A 33 -24.72 32.99 51.07
N ALA A 34 -25.53 33.85 50.45
CA ALA A 34 -26.76 33.45 49.78
C ALA A 34 -26.39 32.39 48.71
N ASP A 35 -26.84 31.19 48.94
CA ASP A 35 -26.81 30.08 47.98
C ASP A 35 -27.58 30.51 46.73
N ARG A 36 -26.86 31.03 45.73
CA ARG A 36 -27.42 31.29 44.40
C ARG A 36 -27.42 29.94 43.71
N PRO A 37 -28.58 29.39 43.38
CA PRO A 37 -28.66 28.24 42.53
C PRO A 37 -28.05 28.64 41.18
N GLY A 38 -26.81 28.22 40.94
CA GLY A 38 -26.15 28.36 39.65
C GLY A 38 -27.05 27.74 38.57
N PRO A 39 -27.10 28.30 37.38
CA PRO A 39 -27.91 27.74 36.32
C PRO A 39 -27.45 26.30 36.07
N LYS A 40 -28.36 25.35 36.29
CA LYS A 40 -28.19 23.97 35.82
C LYS A 40 -28.28 23.98 34.30
N VAL A 41 -27.21 24.44 33.64
CA VAL A 41 -27.03 24.24 32.22
C VAL A 41 -26.42 22.82 32.10
N SER A 42 -27.29 21.83 32.08
CA SER A 42 -26.94 20.52 31.56
C SER A 42 -26.92 20.59 30.03
N THR A 43 -26.05 21.41 29.48
CA THR A 43 -25.77 21.40 28.06
C THR A 43 -24.81 20.27 27.81
N GLY A 44 -25.31 19.15 27.31
CA GLY A 44 -24.49 18.12 26.71
C GLY A 44 -23.54 18.76 25.69
N ALA A 45 -22.31 18.26 25.57
CA ALA A 45 -21.34 18.73 24.59
C ALA A 45 -21.97 18.66 23.18
N ALA A 46 -21.80 19.72 22.37
CA ALA A 46 -22.21 19.69 20.97
C ALA A 46 -21.30 18.71 20.21
N VAL A 47 -21.90 17.73 19.55
CA VAL A 47 -21.17 16.66 18.85
C VAL A 47 -21.66 16.57 17.41
N SER A 48 -20.71 16.60 16.48
CA SER A 48 -21.01 16.39 15.06
C SER A 48 -21.43 14.96 14.81
N VAL A 49 -22.62 14.78 14.24
CA VAL A 49 -23.18 13.47 13.94
C VAL A 49 -23.55 13.37 12.45
N THR A 50 -23.52 12.17 11.92
CA THR A 50 -24.02 11.85 10.58
C THR A 50 -24.85 10.58 10.64
N LYS A 51 -25.79 10.41 9.70
CA LYS A 51 -26.57 9.18 9.59
C LYS A 51 -25.83 8.11 8.83
N ALA A 52 -25.79 6.91 9.37
CA ALA A 52 -25.33 5.73 8.64
C ALA A 52 -26.26 5.50 7.44
N LYS A 53 -25.70 5.42 6.24
CA LYS A 53 -26.44 5.27 4.98
C LYS A 53 -25.88 4.10 4.18
N LYS A 54 -26.69 3.52 3.32
CA LYS A 54 -26.21 2.55 2.36
C LYS A 54 -25.50 3.23 1.19
N THR A 55 -24.38 2.68 0.80
CA THR A 55 -23.60 3.14 -0.36
C THR A 55 -22.96 1.97 -1.10
N CYS A 56 -22.31 2.27 -2.21
CA CYS A 56 -21.47 1.33 -2.94
C CYS A 56 -20.02 1.51 -2.53
N PHE A 57 -19.32 0.40 -2.35
CA PHE A 57 -17.88 0.36 -2.10
C PHE A 57 -17.18 -0.31 -3.25
N ASP A 58 -16.12 0.31 -3.75
CA ASP A 58 -15.23 -0.31 -4.70
C ASP A 58 -14.35 -1.36 -4.00
N ASP A 59 -14.35 -2.58 -4.52
CA ASP A 59 -13.47 -3.66 -4.04
C ASP A 59 -12.14 -3.57 -4.79
N MET A 60 -11.23 -2.76 -4.27
CA MET A 60 -9.92 -2.54 -4.85
C MET A 60 -8.86 -3.36 -4.13
N THR A 61 -7.99 -4.01 -4.89
CA THR A 61 -6.81 -4.70 -4.38
C THR A 61 -5.55 -4.01 -4.88
N GLU A 62 -4.74 -3.54 -3.95
CA GLU A 62 -3.44 -2.95 -4.25
C GLU A 62 -2.35 -4.01 -4.16
N ILE A 63 -1.49 -4.06 -5.17
CA ILE A 63 -0.31 -4.92 -5.24
C ILE A 63 0.90 -4.11 -5.70
N THR A 64 2.09 -4.49 -5.24
CA THR A 64 3.35 -3.89 -5.66
C THR A 64 4.26 -4.95 -6.25
N GLY A 65 5.04 -4.56 -7.24
CA GLY A 65 5.93 -5.48 -7.93
C GLY A 65 6.96 -4.78 -8.80
N VAL A 66 7.56 -5.53 -9.68
CA VAL A 66 8.57 -5.05 -10.63
C VAL A 66 8.11 -5.31 -12.07
N LEU A 67 8.54 -4.45 -12.98
CA LEU A 67 8.30 -4.64 -14.40
C LEU A 67 9.23 -5.72 -14.95
N VAL A 68 8.63 -6.71 -15.61
CA VAL A 68 9.33 -7.80 -16.28
C VAL A 68 8.89 -7.88 -17.75
N PRO A 69 9.71 -8.46 -18.64
CA PRO A 69 9.24 -8.78 -19.99
C PRO A 69 8.01 -9.68 -19.97
N LYS A 70 7.02 -9.35 -20.77
CA LYS A 70 5.83 -10.23 -20.94
C LYS A 70 6.22 -11.52 -21.68
N HIS A 71 7.03 -11.38 -22.72
CA HIS A 71 7.61 -12.48 -23.48
C HIS A 71 9.08 -12.17 -23.76
N GLU A 72 9.95 -13.07 -23.34
CA GLU A 72 11.39 -12.96 -23.57
C GLU A 72 11.84 -14.12 -24.46
N VAL A 73 12.60 -13.79 -25.51
CA VAL A 73 13.18 -14.76 -26.43
C VAL A 73 14.68 -14.72 -26.33
N GLN A 74 15.28 -15.86 -25.98
CA GLN A 74 16.72 -16.04 -25.88
C GLN A 74 17.28 -16.40 -27.25
N VAL A 75 18.29 -15.67 -27.68
CA VAL A 75 19.01 -15.92 -28.94
C VAL A 75 20.35 -16.56 -28.62
N ARG A 76 20.52 -17.78 -29.08
CA ARG A 76 21.72 -18.61 -28.90
C ARG A 76 22.34 -18.92 -30.26
N PRO A 77 23.63 -19.23 -30.35
CA PRO A 77 24.24 -19.67 -31.58
C PRO A 77 23.71 -21.06 -31.98
N ASP A 78 23.47 -21.26 -33.26
CA ASP A 78 23.06 -22.56 -33.82
C ASP A 78 24.24 -23.56 -33.98
N ARG A 79 25.47 -23.03 -33.98
CA ARG A 79 26.69 -23.81 -34.15
C ARG A 79 27.71 -23.53 -33.03
N GLU A 80 28.31 -24.55 -32.54
CA GLU A 80 29.39 -24.46 -31.55
C GLU A 80 30.78 -24.34 -32.26
N GLY A 81 31.78 -23.86 -31.54
CA GLY A 81 33.13 -23.76 -32.05
C GLY A 81 33.40 -22.53 -32.90
N LEU A 82 32.48 -21.62 -33.02
CA LEU A 82 32.64 -20.35 -33.72
C LEU A 82 32.97 -19.22 -32.74
N GLN A 83 33.75 -18.23 -33.20
CA GLN A 83 34.06 -17.04 -32.44
C GLN A 83 33.21 -15.87 -32.91
N ILE A 84 32.77 -15.01 -31.95
CA ILE A 84 32.03 -13.79 -32.27
C ILE A 84 33.01 -12.82 -32.96
N SER A 85 32.79 -12.56 -34.25
CA SER A 85 33.61 -11.65 -35.05
C SER A 85 33.10 -10.23 -35.08
N LYS A 86 31.74 -10.04 -35.06
CA LYS A 86 31.09 -8.73 -35.04
C LYS A 86 29.80 -8.79 -34.21
N VAL A 87 29.46 -7.66 -33.58
CA VAL A 87 28.20 -7.40 -32.92
C VAL A 87 27.59 -6.16 -33.53
N PHE A 88 26.32 -6.24 -33.96
CA PHE A 88 25.65 -5.15 -34.69
C PHE A 88 24.64 -4.38 -33.84
N VAL A 89 24.27 -4.90 -32.67
CA VAL A 89 23.23 -4.33 -31.81
C VAL A 89 23.66 -4.33 -30.36
N GLU A 90 23.14 -3.35 -29.61
CA GLU A 90 23.38 -3.20 -28.18
C GLU A 90 22.07 -3.33 -27.40
N ALA A 91 22.15 -3.45 -26.07
CA ALA A 91 20.99 -3.43 -25.19
C ALA A 91 20.19 -2.14 -25.38
N GLY A 92 18.86 -2.24 -25.49
CA GLY A 92 17.94 -1.14 -25.78
C GLY A 92 17.64 -0.92 -27.26
N ALA A 93 18.40 -1.56 -28.19
CA ALA A 93 18.14 -1.41 -29.64
C ALA A 93 16.82 -2.10 -30.03
N LYS A 94 16.03 -1.46 -30.91
CA LYS A 94 14.88 -2.05 -31.57
C LYS A 94 15.36 -2.93 -32.74
N VAL A 95 14.80 -4.14 -32.85
CA VAL A 95 15.16 -5.10 -33.89
C VAL A 95 13.94 -5.67 -34.56
N ASN A 96 14.08 -6.00 -35.85
CA ASN A 96 13.06 -6.68 -36.64
C ASN A 96 13.38 -8.16 -36.80
N VAL A 97 12.35 -8.97 -37.15
CA VAL A 97 12.55 -10.39 -37.48
C VAL A 97 13.56 -10.54 -38.61
N GLY A 98 14.51 -11.49 -38.47
CA GLY A 98 15.57 -11.75 -39.44
C GLY A 98 16.72 -10.74 -39.44
N GLN A 99 16.68 -9.70 -38.60
CA GLN A 99 17.77 -8.73 -38.50
C GLN A 99 19.01 -9.39 -37.91
N ALA A 100 20.18 -9.17 -38.54
CA ALA A 100 21.46 -9.67 -38.04
C ALA A 100 21.82 -8.94 -36.72
N LEU A 101 22.09 -9.72 -35.68
CA LEU A 101 22.49 -9.26 -34.35
C LEU A 101 24.00 -9.37 -34.15
N ALA A 102 24.57 -10.47 -34.60
CA ALA A 102 25.99 -10.73 -34.53
C ALA A 102 26.45 -11.58 -35.72
N GLN A 103 27.75 -11.62 -35.91
CA GLN A 103 28.43 -12.46 -36.91
C GLN A 103 29.43 -13.35 -36.22
N LEU A 104 29.40 -14.67 -36.56
CA LEU A 104 30.31 -15.67 -36.05
C LEU A 104 31.25 -16.13 -37.16
N ALA A 105 32.50 -16.39 -36.84
CA ALA A 105 33.50 -16.88 -37.76
C ALA A 105 34.30 -18.04 -37.13
N ASN A 106 34.89 -18.89 -37.94
CA ASN A 106 35.79 -19.92 -37.47
C ASN A 106 37.13 -19.26 -37.03
N PRO A 107 37.58 -19.43 -35.79
CA PRO A 107 38.83 -18.83 -35.32
C PRO A 107 40.08 -19.41 -36.03
N GLU A 108 40.00 -20.63 -36.59
CA GLU A 108 41.12 -21.30 -37.27
C GLU A 108 41.11 -21.07 -38.80
N ALA A 109 40.03 -20.44 -39.34
CA ALA A 109 39.98 -20.15 -40.75
C ALA A 109 40.99 -19.05 -41.12
N GLN A 110 41.92 -19.36 -42.02
CA GLN A 110 42.78 -18.34 -42.65
C GLN A 110 41.89 -17.28 -43.29
N GLN A 111 42.28 -16.02 -43.23
CA GLN A 111 41.53 -14.89 -43.76
C GLN A 111 41.01 -15.22 -45.17
N GLY A 112 39.68 -15.40 -45.31
CA GLY A 112 38.97 -15.62 -46.57
C GLY A 112 38.39 -17.02 -46.82
N SER A 113 38.57 -18.01 -45.97
CA SER A 113 38.04 -19.36 -46.18
C SER A 113 36.98 -19.74 -45.09
N GLY A 114 35.75 -19.34 -45.32
CA GLY A 114 34.57 -19.73 -44.56
C GLY A 114 33.54 -18.59 -44.52
N ASP A 115 32.32 -18.89 -44.96
CA ASP A 115 31.24 -17.89 -44.86
C ASP A 115 30.89 -17.62 -43.42
N PRO A 116 30.85 -16.36 -43.01
CA PRO A 116 30.49 -16.01 -41.66
C PRO A 116 29.02 -16.37 -41.39
N VAL A 117 28.76 -16.98 -40.23
CA VAL A 117 27.40 -17.34 -39.80
C VAL A 117 26.76 -16.14 -39.11
N SER A 118 25.62 -15.71 -39.61
CA SER A 118 24.84 -14.60 -39.00
C SER A 118 23.91 -15.12 -37.93
N VAL A 119 23.97 -14.55 -36.73
CA VAL A 119 22.98 -14.72 -35.68
C VAL A 119 21.88 -13.69 -35.90
N GLN A 120 20.64 -14.15 -36.12
CA GLN A 120 19.51 -13.29 -36.46
C GLN A 120 18.47 -13.25 -35.36
N ALA A 121 17.68 -12.16 -35.33
CA ALA A 121 16.54 -12.02 -34.42
C ALA A 121 15.37 -12.91 -34.86
N PRO A 122 14.92 -13.86 -34.04
CA PRO A 122 13.75 -14.71 -34.38
C PRO A 122 12.44 -13.97 -34.27
N VAL A 123 12.39 -12.88 -33.51
CA VAL A 123 11.20 -12.04 -33.28
C VAL A 123 11.57 -10.55 -33.33
N ALA A 124 10.60 -9.69 -33.67
CA ALA A 124 10.75 -8.27 -33.53
C ALA A 124 10.60 -7.86 -32.05
N GLY A 125 11.35 -6.86 -31.59
CA GLY A 125 11.29 -6.40 -30.21
C GLY A 125 12.43 -5.45 -29.85
N ILE A 126 12.76 -5.45 -28.56
CA ILE A 126 13.84 -4.64 -27.98
C ILE A 126 14.88 -5.58 -27.38
N ILE A 127 16.15 -5.35 -27.63
CA ILE A 127 17.23 -6.08 -26.98
C ILE A 127 17.23 -5.73 -25.49
N GLY A 128 16.79 -6.65 -24.65
CA GLY A 128 16.81 -6.50 -23.19
C GLY A 128 18.21 -6.68 -22.62
N LYS A 129 18.95 -7.67 -23.12
CA LYS A 129 20.34 -7.96 -22.74
C LYS A 129 21.16 -8.39 -23.94
N ALA A 130 22.36 -7.86 -24.06
CA ALA A 130 23.38 -8.27 -25.02
C ALA A 130 24.62 -8.76 -24.25
N SER A 131 24.88 -10.08 -24.31
CA SER A 131 26.03 -10.72 -23.65
C SER A 131 27.12 -11.10 -24.66
N ALA A 132 26.88 -10.81 -25.96
CA ALA A 132 27.84 -11.10 -27.03
C ALA A 132 29.04 -10.19 -26.95
N VAL A 133 30.25 -10.77 -26.77
CA VAL A 133 31.55 -10.05 -26.73
C VAL A 133 32.41 -10.53 -27.88
N ILE A 134 32.91 -9.59 -28.70
CA ILE A 134 33.80 -9.89 -29.82
C ILE A 134 35.03 -10.61 -29.32
N GLY A 135 35.42 -11.68 -30.03
CA GLY A 135 36.59 -12.51 -29.67
C GLY A 135 36.28 -13.68 -28.74
N THR A 136 35.06 -13.76 -28.17
CA THR A 136 34.67 -14.89 -27.32
C THR A 136 34.09 -16.04 -28.16
N MET A 137 34.26 -17.28 -27.68
CA MET A 137 33.70 -18.47 -28.29
C MET A 137 32.20 -18.53 -28.06
N ALA A 138 31.43 -18.70 -29.11
CA ALA A 138 29.98 -18.86 -29.02
C ALA A 138 29.62 -20.31 -28.69
N SER A 139 28.78 -20.52 -27.68
CA SER A 139 28.33 -21.85 -27.27
C SER A 139 26.81 -21.80 -26.95
N ALA A 140 26.07 -22.80 -27.44
CA ALA A 140 24.68 -22.97 -27.14
C ALA A 140 24.40 -23.29 -25.66
N ARG A 141 25.39 -23.79 -24.92
CA ARG A 141 25.30 -24.14 -23.49
C ARG A 141 25.65 -22.97 -22.57
N ALA A 142 26.30 -21.93 -23.11
CA ALA A 142 26.63 -20.72 -22.36
C ALA A 142 25.39 -19.81 -22.20
N GLU A 143 25.61 -18.66 -21.61
CA GLU A 143 24.59 -17.59 -21.55
C GLU A 143 24.13 -17.22 -22.98
N PRO A 144 22.82 -16.91 -23.18
CA PRO A 144 22.32 -16.43 -24.47
C PRO A 144 23.10 -15.19 -24.93
N LEU A 145 23.43 -15.14 -26.23
CA LEU A 145 24.11 -13.97 -26.80
C LEU A 145 23.25 -12.71 -26.70
N PHE A 146 21.93 -12.88 -26.90
CA PHE A 146 20.98 -11.80 -26.77
C PHE A 146 19.68 -12.31 -26.11
N GLN A 147 19.00 -11.38 -25.41
CA GLN A 147 17.64 -11.56 -24.91
C GLN A 147 16.77 -10.50 -25.53
N ILE A 148 15.71 -10.91 -26.24
CA ILE A 148 14.80 -10.01 -26.95
C ILE A 148 13.47 -9.95 -26.21
N ILE A 149 13.04 -8.76 -25.81
CA ILE A 149 11.71 -8.49 -25.30
C ILE A 149 10.78 -8.40 -26.49
N ALA A 150 10.00 -9.44 -26.76
CA ALA A 150 9.13 -9.53 -27.92
C ALA A 150 8.09 -8.39 -27.92
N GLY A 151 8.01 -7.64 -29.00
CA GLY A 151 7.13 -6.48 -29.13
C GLY A 151 7.46 -5.33 -28.15
N GLY A 152 8.49 -5.43 -27.33
CA GLY A 152 8.80 -4.46 -26.28
C GLY A 152 7.79 -4.44 -25.14
N GLU A 153 6.92 -5.46 -25.03
CA GLU A 153 5.85 -5.53 -24.03
C GLU A 153 6.38 -5.92 -22.64
N LEU A 154 6.00 -5.10 -21.65
CA LEU A 154 6.28 -5.34 -20.23
C LEU A 154 5.00 -5.66 -19.48
N GLU A 155 5.13 -6.30 -18.33
CA GLU A 155 4.07 -6.50 -17.36
C GLU A 155 4.60 -6.29 -15.94
N LEU A 156 3.71 -5.91 -15.03
CA LEU A 156 4.03 -5.86 -13.61
C LEU A 156 3.88 -7.26 -13.03
N SER A 157 4.99 -7.84 -12.56
CA SER A 157 4.99 -9.09 -11.78
C SER A 157 5.00 -8.75 -10.30
N ALA A 158 3.98 -9.22 -9.59
CA ALA A 158 3.78 -8.95 -8.16
C ALA A 158 3.39 -10.22 -7.42
N GLN A 159 3.69 -10.26 -6.13
CA GLN A 159 3.21 -11.31 -5.23
C GLN A 159 2.21 -10.72 -4.24
N THR A 160 1.16 -11.47 -3.93
CA THR A 160 0.14 -11.04 -3.00
C THR A 160 -0.34 -12.18 -2.12
N SER A 161 -0.92 -11.84 -0.96
CA SER A 161 -1.41 -12.81 0.01
C SER A 161 -2.58 -13.63 -0.53
N THR A 162 -2.77 -14.83 0.00
CA THR A 162 -3.92 -15.70 -0.33
C THR A 162 -5.26 -14.98 -0.18
N LYS A 163 -5.41 -14.14 0.85
CA LYS A 163 -6.63 -13.33 1.07
C LYS A 163 -6.89 -12.34 -0.07
N SER A 164 -5.87 -11.68 -0.59
CA SER A 164 -6.00 -10.77 -1.73
C SER A 164 -6.20 -11.54 -3.02
N LEU A 165 -5.44 -12.64 -3.21
CA LEU A 165 -5.50 -13.48 -4.38
C LEU A 165 -6.90 -14.06 -4.63
N SER A 166 -7.62 -14.46 -3.56
CA SER A 166 -8.97 -15.01 -3.65
C SER A 166 -10.03 -14.03 -4.21
N ARG A 167 -9.73 -12.74 -4.22
CA ARG A 167 -10.60 -11.67 -4.75
C ARG A 167 -10.25 -11.29 -6.19
N LEU A 168 -9.12 -11.78 -6.70
CA LEU A 168 -8.61 -11.44 -8.01
C LEU A 168 -8.96 -12.52 -9.04
N SER A 169 -9.21 -12.10 -10.26
CA SER A 169 -9.34 -12.95 -11.44
C SER A 169 -8.66 -12.30 -12.65
N SER A 170 -8.33 -13.11 -13.63
CA SER A 170 -7.82 -12.60 -14.90
C SER A 170 -8.91 -11.77 -15.59
N GLY A 171 -8.51 -10.72 -16.29
CA GLY A 171 -9.42 -9.83 -17.00
C GLY A 171 -9.85 -8.60 -16.21
N LEU A 172 -9.57 -8.50 -14.89
CA LEU A 172 -9.92 -7.33 -14.10
C LEU A 172 -9.13 -6.10 -14.53
N PRO A 173 -9.79 -4.93 -14.65
CA PRO A 173 -9.12 -3.68 -14.98
C PRO A 173 -8.19 -3.25 -13.85
N ALA A 174 -7.06 -2.67 -14.22
CA ALA A 174 -6.07 -2.18 -13.28
C ALA A 174 -5.53 -0.81 -13.70
N LYS A 175 -5.10 -0.03 -12.71
CA LYS A 175 -4.32 1.18 -12.89
C LYS A 175 -2.94 0.95 -12.29
N ILE A 176 -1.89 1.13 -13.10
CA ILE A 176 -0.52 0.89 -12.67
C ILE A 176 0.20 2.22 -12.56
N ARG A 177 0.73 2.52 -11.39
CA ARG A 177 1.59 3.68 -11.17
C ARG A 177 3.05 3.22 -11.12
N VAL A 178 3.85 3.67 -12.09
CA VAL A 178 5.29 3.37 -12.17
C VAL A 178 6.07 4.61 -11.75
N VAL A 179 7.07 4.41 -10.91
CA VAL A 179 7.92 5.51 -10.41
C VAL A 179 8.63 6.18 -11.59
N GLY A 180 8.51 7.51 -11.68
CA GLY A 180 9.12 8.31 -12.75
C GLY A 180 8.36 8.34 -14.08
N VAL A 181 7.29 7.54 -14.25
CA VAL A 181 6.48 7.51 -15.49
C VAL A 181 5.07 8.05 -15.25
N GLY A 182 4.45 7.70 -14.15
CA GLY A 182 3.08 8.09 -13.80
C GLY A 182 2.10 6.92 -13.81
N GLU A 183 0.82 7.22 -14.01
CA GLU A 183 -0.26 6.24 -13.99
C GLU A 183 -0.60 5.80 -15.42
N LEU A 184 -0.64 4.50 -15.62
CA LEU A 184 -0.95 3.85 -16.90
C LEU A 184 -2.08 2.83 -16.73
N PRO A 185 -2.96 2.66 -17.72
CA PRO A 185 -3.97 1.61 -17.69
C PRO A 185 -3.35 0.24 -17.93
N GLY A 186 -3.99 -0.77 -17.35
CA GLY A 186 -3.61 -2.18 -17.51
C GLY A 186 -4.72 -3.12 -17.13
N GLN A 187 -4.39 -4.41 -17.09
CA GLN A 187 -5.34 -5.48 -16.80
C GLN A 187 -4.63 -6.64 -16.11
N ALA A 188 -5.25 -7.24 -15.11
CA ALA A 188 -4.78 -8.48 -14.51
C ALA A 188 -4.79 -9.59 -15.56
N ARG A 189 -3.65 -9.92 -16.14
CA ARG A 189 -3.53 -10.94 -17.19
C ARG A 189 -3.45 -12.35 -16.62
N PHE A 190 -2.72 -12.50 -15.53
CA PHE A 190 -2.51 -13.78 -14.89
C PHE A 190 -2.69 -13.63 -13.37
N VAL A 191 -3.44 -14.54 -12.79
CA VAL A 191 -3.61 -14.70 -11.35
C VAL A 191 -3.33 -16.16 -11.03
N SER A 192 -2.31 -16.42 -10.21
CA SER A 192 -1.91 -17.78 -9.86
C SER A 192 -3.02 -18.51 -9.15
N LYS A 193 -3.21 -19.78 -9.50
CA LYS A 193 -4.07 -20.73 -8.78
C LYS A 193 -3.35 -21.49 -7.67
N THR A 194 -2.04 -21.30 -7.58
CA THR A 194 -1.17 -21.89 -6.57
C THR A 194 -0.51 -20.80 -5.74
N VAL A 195 -0.25 -21.11 -4.49
CA VAL A 195 0.51 -20.25 -3.58
C VAL A 195 1.74 -21.01 -3.12
N ASP A 196 2.80 -20.30 -2.87
CA ASP A 196 3.97 -20.86 -2.23
C ASP A 196 3.63 -21.27 -0.79
N SER A 197 3.93 -22.52 -0.43
CA SER A 197 3.53 -23.10 0.85
C SER A 197 4.21 -22.46 2.06
N THR A 198 5.38 -21.87 1.87
CA THR A 198 6.18 -21.25 2.93
C THR A 198 5.78 -19.81 3.16
N THR A 199 5.67 -19.03 2.07
CA THR A 199 5.38 -17.59 2.13
C THR A 199 3.90 -17.26 2.11
N GLN A 200 3.02 -18.21 1.68
CA GLN A 200 1.58 -18.02 1.48
C GLN A 200 1.26 -16.91 0.49
N LEU A 201 2.18 -16.65 -0.45
CA LEU A 201 2.02 -15.68 -1.51
C LEU A 201 1.72 -16.36 -2.85
N GLY A 202 0.89 -15.70 -3.66
CA GLY A 202 0.61 -16.09 -5.03
C GLY A 202 1.04 -14.99 -6.01
N GLU A 203 1.39 -15.39 -7.23
CA GLU A 203 1.83 -14.49 -8.28
C GLU A 203 0.63 -13.87 -9.01
N VAL A 204 0.72 -12.57 -9.28
CA VAL A 204 -0.20 -11.83 -10.15
C VAL A 204 0.62 -11.07 -11.18
N ARG A 205 0.24 -11.17 -12.45
CA ARG A 205 0.86 -10.41 -13.54
C ARG A 205 -0.16 -9.48 -14.15
N VAL A 206 0.19 -8.20 -14.22
CA VAL A 206 -0.68 -7.15 -14.74
C VAL A 206 -0.05 -6.58 -16.01
N SER A 207 -0.75 -6.73 -17.14
CA SER A 207 -0.33 -6.10 -18.39
C SER A 207 -0.39 -4.58 -18.24
N ILE A 208 0.55 -3.89 -18.88
CA ILE A 208 0.65 -2.43 -18.85
C ILE A 208 0.68 -1.91 -20.29
N SER A 209 0.07 -0.76 -20.52
CA SER A 209 0.13 -0.09 -21.81
C SER A 209 1.57 0.27 -22.19
N LEU A 210 1.93 0.14 -23.47
CA LEU A 210 3.25 0.49 -23.97
C LEU A 210 3.58 1.96 -23.72
N ASP A 211 4.73 2.19 -23.14
CA ASP A 211 5.32 3.52 -22.94
C ASP A 211 6.85 3.37 -23.02
N GLU A 212 7.50 4.19 -23.86
CA GLU A 212 8.95 4.09 -24.10
C GLU A 212 9.82 4.42 -22.87
N ARG A 213 9.23 5.07 -21.86
CA ARG A 213 9.89 5.38 -20.58
C ARG A 213 9.97 4.19 -19.65
N LEU A 214 9.19 3.13 -19.90
CA LEU A 214 9.21 1.93 -19.09
C LEU A 214 10.52 1.16 -19.29
N LYS A 215 11.08 0.68 -18.18
CA LYS A 215 12.28 -0.15 -18.20
C LYS A 215 12.04 -1.41 -17.35
N VAL A 216 12.63 -2.52 -17.77
CA VAL A 216 12.67 -3.75 -16.97
C VAL A 216 13.30 -3.46 -15.60
N GLY A 217 12.72 -4.01 -14.54
CA GLY A 217 13.18 -3.82 -13.17
C GLY A 217 12.63 -2.57 -12.46
N MET A 218 11.89 -1.69 -13.15
CA MET A 218 11.22 -0.57 -12.48
C MET A 218 10.17 -1.08 -11.51
N PHE A 219 10.07 -0.42 -10.34
CA PHE A 219 9.00 -0.68 -9.38
C PHE A 219 7.70 -0.03 -9.81
N GLY A 220 6.62 -0.76 -9.62
CA GLY A 220 5.28 -0.29 -9.87
C GLY A 220 4.29 -0.75 -8.80
N ARG A 221 3.18 -0.02 -8.72
CA ARG A 221 2.02 -0.33 -7.89
C ARG A 221 0.82 -0.44 -8.80
N ALA A 222 0.09 -1.55 -8.71
CA ALA A 222 -1.17 -1.73 -9.42
C ALA A 222 -2.34 -1.73 -8.44
N ILE A 223 -3.39 -0.98 -8.79
CA ILE A 223 -4.70 -1.02 -8.13
C ILE A 223 -5.64 -1.75 -9.07
N ILE A 224 -6.04 -2.95 -8.69
CA ILE A 224 -6.93 -3.83 -9.45
C ILE A 224 -8.33 -3.67 -8.89
N ASN A 225 -9.30 -3.34 -9.75
CA ASN A 225 -10.70 -3.20 -9.37
C ASN A 225 -11.43 -4.53 -9.58
N SER A 226 -11.86 -5.16 -8.49
CA SER A 226 -12.60 -6.43 -8.47
C SER A 226 -14.12 -6.22 -8.59
N GLY A 227 -14.60 -4.97 -8.73
CA GLY A 227 -16.00 -4.60 -8.85
C GLY A 227 -16.49 -3.70 -7.72
N GLN A 228 -17.81 -3.50 -7.68
CA GLN A 228 -18.49 -2.73 -6.65
C GLN A 228 -19.39 -3.62 -5.81
N ARG A 229 -19.49 -3.31 -4.52
CA ARG A 229 -20.45 -3.93 -3.59
C ARG A 229 -21.37 -2.84 -3.08
N CYS A 230 -22.61 -2.83 -3.59
CA CYS A 230 -23.63 -1.88 -3.21
C CYS A 230 -24.48 -2.37 -2.02
N ASP A 231 -25.37 -1.51 -1.54
CA ASP A 231 -26.26 -1.76 -0.38
C ASP A 231 -25.50 -2.09 0.91
N ARG A 232 -24.35 -1.45 1.13
CA ARG A 232 -23.52 -1.63 2.33
C ARG A 232 -23.66 -0.45 3.26
N VAL A 233 -23.92 -0.71 4.54
CA VAL A 233 -23.98 0.33 5.57
C VAL A 233 -22.60 1.00 5.67
N ALA A 234 -22.58 2.31 5.53
CA ALA A 234 -21.37 3.13 5.53
C ALA A 234 -21.42 4.16 6.65
N VAL A 235 -20.28 4.36 7.27
CA VAL A 235 -20.03 5.49 8.16
C VAL A 235 -18.69 6.15 7.75
N PRO A 236 -18.47 7.43 8.08
CA PRO A 236 -17.18 8.07 7.84
C PRO A 236 -16.05 7.32 8.54
N LEU A 237 -14.88 7.21 7.92
CA LEU A 237 -13.71 6.60 8.53
C LEU A 237 -13.30 7.30 9.83
N SER A 238 -13.58 8.61 9.94
CA SER A 238 -13.35 9.42 11.15
C SER A 238 -14.27 9.08 12.33
N ALA A 239 -15.36 8.34 12.10
CA ALA A 239 -16.26 7.85 13.14
C ALA A 239 -15.76 6.55 13.79
N LEU A 240 -14.76 5.89 13.18
CA LEU A 240 -14.23 4.61 13.65
C LEU A 240 -13.17 4.84 14.72
N LEU A 241 -13.36 4.25 15.88
CA LEU A 241 -12.41 4.20 16.99
C LEU A 241 -11.82 2.80 17.10
N TYR A 242 -10.56 2.73 17.49
CA TYR A 242 -9.87 1.46 17.73
C TYR A 242 -9.67 1.28 19.23
N GLY A 243 -10.40 0.31 19.81
CA GLY A 243 -10.27 -0.10 21.20
C GLY A 243 -9.45 -1.38 21.36
N GLN A 244 -9.25 -1.80 22.62
CA GLN A 244 -8.52 -3.04 22.93
C GLN A 244 -9.24 -4.30 22.41
N GLU A 245 -10.57 -4.26 22.31
CA GLU A 245 -11.43 -5.36 21.86
C GLU A 245 -11.80 -5.28 20.35
N GLY A 246 -11.25 -4.30 19.62
CA GLY A 246 -11.53 -4.14 18.20
C GLY A 246 -12.01 -2.73 17.83
N SER A 247 -12.77 -2.66 16.74
CA SER A 247 -13.31 -1.40 16.22
C SER A 247 -14.63 -1.05 16.90
N VAL A 248 -14.78 0.22 17.27
CA VAL A 248 -15.95 0.77 17.95
C VAL A 248 -16.47 1.98 17.18
N VAL A 249 -17.78 2.13 17.12
CA VAL A 249 -18.48 3.34 16.64
C VAL A 249 -19.39 3.85 17.74
N GLN A 250 -19.38 5.16 17.95
CA GLN A 250 -20.28 5.81 18.91
C GLN A 250 -21.56 6.25 18.20
N VAL A 251 -22.68 5.78 18.70
CA VAL A 251 -24.04 6.10 18.22
C VAL A 251 -24.68 7.04 19.21
N VAL A 252 -25.48 8.00 18.72
CA VAL A 252 -26.29 8.86 19.56
C VAL A 252 -27.72 8.32 19.59
N HIS A 253 -28.17 7.90 20.75
CA HIS A 253 -29.53 7.48 21.04
C HIS A 253 -30.08 8.28 22.22
N ASP A 254 -31.26 8.92 22.08
CA ASP A 254 -31.91 9.75 23.13
C ASP A 254 -30.93 10.77 23.79
N GLU A 255 -30.16 11.48 22.94
CA GLU A 255 -29.15 12.48 23.37
C GLU A 255 -28.03 11.89 24.25
N ARG A 256 -27.80 10.59 24.19
CA ARG A 256 -26.73 9.87 24.89
C ARG A 256 -25.83 9.11 23.93
N ILE A 257 -24.57 9.01 24.31
CA ILE A 257 -23.60 8.20 23.58
C ILE A 257 -23.77 6.73 23.96
N GLU A 258 -23.83 5.87 22.96
CA GLU A 258 -23.76 4.41 23.07
C GLU A 258 -22.59 3.92 22.22
N SER A 259 -21.60 3.29 22.86
CA SER A 259 -20.44 2.72 22.18
C SER A 259 -20.77 1.31 21.70
N ARG A 260 -20.75 1.08 20.38
CA ARG A 260 -21.05 -0.23 19.78
C ARG A 260 -19.81 -0.83 19.12
N ASN A 261 -19.52 -2.08 19.46
CA ASN A 261 -18.51 -2.87 18.76
C ASN A 261 -18.98 -3.16 17.34
N VAL A 262 -18.09 -2.95 16.37
CA VAL A 262 -18.45 -3.10 14.95
C VAL A 262 -17.48 -4.01 14.22
N THR A 263 -18.01 -4.75 13.25
CA THR A 263 -17.19 -5.46 12.26
C THR A 263 -17.11 -4.62 11.00
N THR A 264 -15.91 -4.19 10.66
CA THR A 264 -15.64 -3.39 9.46
C THR A 264 -15.45 -4.23 8.20
N GLY A 265 -15.63 -3.62 7.04
CA GLY A 265 -15.45 -4.25 5.74
C GLY A 265 -14.56 -3.42 4.80
N LEU A 266 -15.07 -3.13 3.61
CA LEU A 266 -14.39 -2.33 2.60
C LEU A 266 -14.26 -0.87 3.03
N GLN A 267 -13.24 -0.20 2.51
CA GLN A 267 -13.04 1.23 2.69
C GLN A 267 -12.95 1.88 1.32
N SER A 268 -13.70 2.95 1.10
CA SER A 268 -13.69 3.70 -0.15
C SER A 268 -14.11 5.14 0.11
N GLU A 269 -13.46 6.09 -0.56
CA GLU A 269 -13.83 7.52 -0.55
C GLU A 269 -14.03 8.12 0.85
N GLY A 270 -13.20 7.73 1.84
CA GLY A 270 -13.29 8.26 3.21
C GLY A 270 -14.39 7.63 4.08
N ASN A 271 -15.10 6.63 3.55
CA ASN A 271 -16.10 5.83 4.26
C ASN A 271 -15.60 4.42 4.55
N VAL A 272 -16.16 3.78 5.57
CA VAL A 272 -15.93 2.38 5.93
C VAL A 272 -17.25 1.62 5.95
N GLU A 273 -17.25 0.44 5.32
CA GLU A 273 -18.36 -0.52 5.40
C GLU A 273 -18.47 -1.07 6.82
N ILE A 274 -19.67 -1.04 7.38
CA ILE A 274 -19.97 -1.72 8.63
C ILE A 274 -20.82 -2.96 8.32
N ARG A 275 -20.28 -4.13 8.61
CA ARG A 275 -20.95 -5.41 8.38
C ARG A 275 -21.87 -5.80 9.54
N GLN A 276 -21.49 -5.43 10.77
CA GLN A 276 -22.24 -5.72 11.99
C GLN A 276 -22.06 -4.59 13.01
N GLY A 277 -23.12 -4.32 13.80
CA GLY A 277 -23.11 -3.37 14.90
C GLY A 277 -23.82 -2.06 14.63
N ILE A 278 -23.98 -1.65 13.37
CA ILE A 278 -24.70 -0.42 12.96
C ILE A 278 -25.70 -0.78 11.88
N VAL A 279 -26.85 -0.13 11.93
CA VAL A 279 -27.91 -0.24 10.91
C VAL A 279 -28.09 1.09 10.15
N GLU A 280 -28.72 1.01 9.00
CA GLU A 280 -29.06 2.20 8.22
C GLU A 280 -29.97 3.13 9.04
N GLY A 281 -29.64 4.42 9.08
CA GLY A 281 -30.34 5.45 9.83
C GLY A 281 -29.78 5.71 11.24
N ASP A 282 -28.91 4.85 11.77
CA ASP A 282 -28.23 5.12 13.05
C ASP A 282 -27.46 6.45 12.98
N MET A 283 -27.60 7.26 14.03
CA MET A 283 -26.91 8.55 14.13
C MET A 283 -25.54 8.34 14.77
N VAL A 284 -24.49 8.41 13.97
CA VAL A 284 -23.11 8.13 14.42
C VAL A 284 -22.33 9.42 14.64
N VAL A 285 -21.44 9.41 15.63
CA VAL A 285 -20.52 10.52 15.91
C VAL A 285 -19.45 10.55 14.82
N ALA A 286 -19.46 11.61 13.99
CA ALA A 286 -18.55 11.74 12.85
C ALA A 286 -17.14 12.17 13.22
N ARG A 287 -16.98 12.97 14.32
CA ARG A 287 -15.69 13.51 14.79
C ARG A 287 -15.66 13.60 16.30
N ALA A 288 -14.47 13.61 16.87
CA ALA A 288 -14.18 13.76 18.31
C ALA A 288 -14.67 12.62 19.23
N GLY A 289 -15.04 11.49 18.67
CA GLY A 289 -15.54 10.33 19.44
C GLY A 289 -14.62 9.84 20.55
N ALA A 290 -13.29 9.99 20.41
CA ALA A 290 -12.31 9.51 21.41
C ALA A 290 -12.42 10.18 22.79
N PHE A 291 -13.07 11.33 22.92
CA PHE A 291 -13.23 12.06 24.17
C PHE A 291 -14.57 11.80 24.87
N LEU A 292 -15.49 11.12 24.21
CA LEU A 292 -16.82 10.82 24.71
C LEU A 292 -16.84 9.43 25.36
N ARG A 293 -17.58 9.34 26.45
CA ARG A 293 -17.78 8.06 27.17
C ARG A 293 -19.20 7.56 26.97
N ASP A 294 -19.35 6.26 27.14
CA ASP A 294 -20.66 5.64 27.11
C ASP A 294 -21.59 6.25 28.17
N GLY A 295 -22.82 6.60 27.76
CA GLY A 295 -23.80 7.28 28.61
C GLY A 295 -23.69 8.80 28.66
N ASP A 296 -22.63 9.43 28.12
CA ASP A 296 -22.49 10.88 28.13
C ASP A 296 -23.66 11.55 27.40
N ARG A 297 -24.20 12.64 28.01
CA ARG A 297 -25.20 13.46 27.35
C ARG A 297 -24.57 14.39 26.32
N VAL A 298 -25.12 14.38 25.12
CA VAL A 298 -24.64 15.18 23.99
C VAL A 298 -25.79 15.91 23.29
N LYS A 299 -25.46 17.02 22.64
CA LYS A 299 -26.35 17.69 21.71
C LYS A 299 -25.92 17.39 20.29
N PRO A 300 -26.62 16.50 19.56
CA PRO A 300 -26.25 16.15 18.20
C PRO A 300 -26.41 17.34 17.25
N VAL A 301 -25.38 17.59 16.44
CA VAL A 301 -25.39 18.56 15.35
C VAL A 301 -25.16 17.77 14.07
N GLU A 302 -26.18 17.62 13.25
CA GLU A 302 -26.08 16.87 12.00
C GLU A 302 -25.15 17.63 11.05
N VAL A 303 -24.13 16.92 10.55
CA VAL A 303 -23.21 17.43 9.52
C VAL A 303 -23.37 16.62 8.26
N ASP A 304 -23.47 17.31 7.12
CA ASP A 304 -23.49 16.63 5.83
C ASP A 304 -22.05 16.34 5.39
N ASP A 305 -21.75 15.07 5.11
CA ASP A 305 -20.42 14.60 4.70
C ASP A 305 -19.97 15.14 3.32
N SER A 306 -20.80 15.93 2.65
CA SER A 306 -20.48 16.51 1.35
C SER A 306 -19.36 17.59 1.37
N VAL A 307 -18.99 18.09 2.56
CA VAL A 307 -18.04 19.23 2.72
C VAL A 307 -16.57 18.81 2.73
N GLY A 308 -16.24 17.53 2.69
CA GLY A 308 -14.86 17.00 2.77
C GLY A 308 -14.14 16.78 1.45
N ARG A 309 -14.76 17.04 0.29
CA ARG A 309 -14.13 16.89 -1.03
C ARG A 309 -13.54 18.21 -1.51
N LYS A 310 -12.30 18.48 -1.13
CA LYS A 310 -11.40 19.42 -1.83
C LYS A 310 -10.03 18.77 -1.97
#